data_cd974c731122b0e58b8d0e86175d3db7
#
_entry.id   cd974c731122b0e58b8d0e86175d3db7
#
_cell.length_a   1.000
_cell.length_b   1.000
_cell.length_c   1.000
_cell.angle_alpha   90.00
_cell.angle_beta   90.00
_cell.angle_gamma   90.00
#
_symmetry.space_group_name_H-M   'P 1'
#
loop_
_entity.id
_entity.type
_entity.pdbx_description
1 polymer ?
#
loop_
_entity_poly.entity_id
_entity_poly.type
_entity_poly.pdbx_seq_one_letter_code
_entity_poly.pdbx_strand_id
1 'polypeptide(L)'
;MVGALAHHVGMSPTSFHQHFKAVTGMTPIQYQRRIRLQEARKSLLIESINIGEASVKVGYESHSQFSKDYRHYFGRLPKDDLAAHLQSGVSIDAYAPEAPLL
;
A
#
# COMPACT_ATOMS: atom_id res chain seq x y z
N MET A 1 14.64 4.40 7.58
CA MET A 1 13.65 5.36 7.08
C MET A 1 12.89 6.08 8.19
N VAL A 2 12.28 5.36 9.12
CA VAL A 2 11.56 5.99 10.24
C VAL A 2 12.49 6.84 11.09
N GLY A 3 13.68 6.34 11.42
CA GLY A 3 14.66 7.10 12.17
C GLY A 3 15.10 8.38 11.49
N ALA A 4 15.24 8.36 10.15
CA ALA A 4 15.60 9.53 9.38
C ALA A 4 14.49 10.58 9.41
N LEU A 5 13.23 10.17 9.33
CA LEU A 5 12.10 11.08 9.43
C LEU A 5 11.99 11.70 10.81
N ALA A 6 12.18 10.89 11.87
CA ALA A 6 12.13 11.37 13.24
C ALA A 6 13.22 12.42 13.48
N HIS A 7 14.43 12.16 12.98
CA HIS A 7 15.54 13.10 13.09
C HIS A 7 15.23 14.42 12.36
N HIS A 8 14.65 14.31 11.16
CA HIS A 8 14.30 15.48 10.35
C HIS A 8 13.30 16.39 11.05
N VAL A 9 12.35 15.85 11.78
CA VAL A 9 11.35 16.63 12.51
C VAL A 9 11.75 16.93 13.94
N GLY A 10 12.98 16.58 14.36
CA GLY A 10 13.47 16.87 15.68
C GLY A 10 12.91 16.02 16.80
N MET A 11 12.36 14.87 16.50
CA MET A 11 11.81 13.94 17.49
C MET A 11 12.69 12.72 17.66
N SER A 12 12.66 12.09 18.84
CA SER A 12 13.23 10.76 18.99
C SER A 12 12.38 9.75 18.19
N PRO A 13 12.96 8.60 17.77
CA PRO A 13 12.18 7.58 17.05
C PRO A 13 10.94 7.13 17.84
N THR A 14 11.05 6.95 19.15
CA THR A 14 9.91 6.53 19.98
C THR A 14 8.80 7.58 19.99
N SER A 15 9.16 8.85 20.22
CA SER A 15 8.18 9.94 20.21
C SER A 15 7.53 10.11 18.85
N PHE A 16 8.31 9.95 17.78
CA PHE A 16 7.79 10.02 16.42
C PHE A 16 6.76 8.90 16.16
N HIS A 17 7.05 7.66 16.57
CA HIS A 17 6.13 6.55 16.44
C HIS A 17 4.81 6.79 17.15
N GLN A 18 4.87 7.26 18.39
CA GLN A 18 3.68 7.54 19.18
C GLN A 18 2.83 8.63 18.56
N HIS A 19 3.46 9.72 18.15
CA HIS A 19 2.78 10.84 17.53
C HIS A 19 2.16 10.44 16.19
N PHE A 20 2.91 9.74 15.37
CA PHE A 20 2.45 9.28 14.07
C PHE A 20 1.20 8.40 14.21
N LYS A 21 1.24 7.44 15.16
CA LYS A 21 0.10 6.56 15.40
C LYS A 21 -1.11 7.32 15.93
N ALA A 22 -0.90 8.33 16.78
CA ALA A 22 -1.99 9.15 17.31
C ALA A 22 -2.69 9.92 16.19
N VAL A 23 -1.94 10.39 15.17
CA VAL A 23 -2.49 11.17 14.07
C VAL A 23 -3.11 10.28 12.99
N THR A 24 -2.41 9.20 12.60
CA THR A 24 -2.81 8.37 11.45
C THR A 24 -3.57 7.11 11.84
N GLY A 25 -3.52 6.71 13.09
CA GLY A 25 -4.05 5.41 13.53
C GLY A 25 -3.15 4.24 13.17
N MET A 26 -1.98 4.49 12.61
CA MET A 26 -1.06 3.46 12.14
C MET A 26 0.35 3.76 12.57
N THR A 27 1.18 2.69 12.72
CA THR A 27 2.61 2.87 12.87
C THR A 27 3.20 3.32 11.54
N PRO A 28 4.40 3.95 11.52
CA PRO A 28 5.04 4.31 10.25
C PRO A 28 5.25 3.14 9.30
N ILE A 29 5.55 1.95 9.83
CA ILE A 29 5.73 0.75 9.00
C ILE A 29 4.41 0.32 8.35
N GLN A 30 3.32 0.35 9.11
CA GLN A 30 1.99 0.03 8.58
C GLN A 30 1.58 1.04 7.51
N TYR A 31 1.82 2.30 7.74
CA TYR A 31 1.54 3.38 6.79
C TYR A 31 2.32 3.18 5.49
N GLN A 32 3.62 2.91 5.60
CA GLN A 32 4.46 2.68 4.43
C GLN A 32 3.99 1.47 3.63
N ARG A 33 3.62 0.39 4.32
CA ARG A 33 3.09 -0.81 3.68
C ARG A 33 1.81 -0.52 2.92
N ARG A 34 0.93 0.26 3.51
CA ARG A 34 -0.32 0.67 2.88
C ARG A 34 -0.07 1.47 1.60
N ILE A 35 0.86 2.43 1.64
CA ILE A 35 1.23 3.23 0.47
C ILE A 35 1.77 2.33 -0.64
N ARG A 36 2.63 1.36 -0.30
CA ARG A 36 3.16 0.41 -1.28
C ARG A 36 2.07 -0.44 -1.93
N LEU A 37 1.12 -0.90 -1.13
CA LEU A 37 0.01 -1.72 -1.64
C LEU A 37 -0.92 -0.92 -2.53
N GLN A 38 -1.20 0.32 -2.20
CA GLN A 38 -1.99 1.22 -3.05
C GLN A 38 -1.29 1.47 -4.38
N GLU A 39 0.01 1.67 -4.38
CA GLU A 39 0.79 1.85 -5.59
C GLU A 39 0.79 0.59 -6.45
N ALA A 40 0.92 -0.58 -5.83
CA ALA A 40 0.85 -1.85 -6.54
C ALA A 40 -0.52 -2.05 -7.18
N ARG A 41 -1.60 -1.74 -6.47
CA ARG A 41 -2.95 -1.85 -6.99
C ARG A 41 -3.16 -0.95 -8.20
N LYS A 42 -2.68 0.27 -8.13
CA LYS A 42 -2.71 1.20 -9.25
C LYS A 42 -1.98 0.63 -10.46
N SER A 43 -0.80 0.06 -10.26
CA SER A 43 -0.03 -0.56 -11.33
C SER A 43 -0.76 -1.72 -11.96
N LEU A 44 -1.44 -2.54 -11.17
CA LEU A 44 -2.20 -3.68 -11.66
C LEU A 44 -3.44 -3.25 -12.44
N LEU A 45 -4.23 -2.35 -11.89
CA LEU A 45 -5.57 -2.03 -12.42
C LEU A 45 -5.53 -0.96 -13.50
N ILE A 46 -4.58 -0.04 -13.43
CA ILE A 46 -4.51 1.10 -14.34
C ILE A 46 -3.40 0.92 -15.37
N GLU A 47 -2.21 0.52 -14.93
CA GLU A 47 -1.04 0.43 -15.80
C GLU A 47 -0.89 -0.94 -16.47
N SER A 48 -1.74 -1.90 -16.11
CA SER A 48 -1.73 -3.26 -16.69
C SER A 48 -0.41 -4.01 -16.53
N ILE A 49 0.33 -3.71 -15.46
CA ILE A 49 1.54 -4.43 -15.10
C ILE A 49 1.13 -5.77 -14.47
N ASN A 50 1.86 -6.85 -14.76
CA ASN A 50 1.52 -8.15 -14.17
C ASN A 50 1.78 -8.17 -12.66
N ILE A 51 1.16 -9.13 -11.96
CA ILE A 51 1.18 -9.20 -10.50
C ILE A 51 2.60 -9.32 -9.95
N GLY A 52 3.42 -10.18 -10.56
CA GLY A 52 4.82 -10.35 -10.14
C GLY A 52 5.61 -9.06 -10.27
N GLU A 53 5.48 -8.37 -11.38
CA GLU A 53 6.17 -7.10 -11.60
C GLU A 53 5.69 -6.03 -10.64
N ALA A 54 4.40 -5.96 -10.38
CA ALA A 54 3.84 -4.99 -9.44
C ALA A 54 4.39 -5.20 -8.04
N SER A 55 4.51 -6.46 -7.60
CA SER A 55 5.05 -6.76 -6.27
C SER A 55 6.52 -6.33 -6.15
N VAL A 56 7.32 -6.61 -7.16
CA VAL A 56 8.74 -6.23 -7.17
C VAL A 56 8.89 -4.70 -7.22
N LYS A 57 8.10 -4.05 -8.04
CA LYS A 57 8.13 -2.59 -8.19
C LYS A 57 7.95 -1.86 -6.85
N VAL A 58 7.11 -2.38 -5.98
CA VAL A 58 6.85 -1.75 -4.69
C VAL A 58 7.72 -2.32 -3.55
N GLY A 59 8.71 -3.14 -3.88
CA GLY A 59 9.73 -3.57 -2.94
C GLY A 59 9.49 -4.87 -2.22
N TYR A 60 8.55 -5.70 -2.67
CA TYR A 60 8.35 -7.02 -2.07
C TYR A 60 9.34 -8.02 -2.63
N GLU A 61 9.99 -8.76 -1.76
CA GLU A 61 10.91 -9.84 -2.14
C GLU A 61 10.18 -11.17 -2.33
N SER A 62 9.03 -11.33 -1.65
CA SER A 62 8.23 -12.55 -1.68
C SER A 62 6.85 -12.25 -2.25
N HIS A 63 6.51 -12.96 -3.34
CA HIS A 63 5.17 -12.88 -3.92
C HIS A 63 4.11 -13.35 -2.92
N SER A 64 4.43 -14.36 -2.13
CA SER A 64 3.52 -14.88 -1.11
C SER A 64 3.19 -13.82 -0.05
N GLN A 65 4.21 -13.10 0.42
CA GLN A 65 3.99 -12.04 1.40
C GLN A 65 3.21 -10.88 0.78
N PHE A 66 3.50 -10.52 -0.45
CA PHE A 66 2.75 -9.51 -1.18
C PHE A 66 1.25 -9.87 -1.25
N SER A 67 0.95 -11.10 -1.64
CA SER A 67 -0.43 -11.56 -1.77
C SER A 67 -1.17 -11.54 -0.43
N LYS A 68 -0.51 -11.95 0.65
CA LYS A 68 -1.09 -11.90 2.00
C LYS A 68 -1.40 -10.49 2.44
N ASP A 69 -0.46 -9.58 2.27
CA ASP A 69 -0.62 -8.19 2.65
C ASP A 69 -1.70 -7.51 1.81
N TYR A 70 -1.72 -7.80 0.51
CA TYR A 70 -2.72 -7.27 -0.40
C TYR A 70 -4.13 -7.70 0.04
N ARG A 71 -4.31 -9.00 0.30
CA ARG A 71 -5.59 -9.52 0.75
C ARG A 71 -6.01 -8.92 2.09
N HIS A 72 -5.05 -8.72 2.99
CA HIS A 72 -5.33 -8.10 4.29
C HIS A 72 -5.88 -6.68 4.13
N TYR A 73 -5.27 -5.88 3.26
CA TYR A 73 -5.67 -4.49 3.09
C TYR A 73 -6.88 -4.29 2.19
N PHE A 74 -7.00 -5.08 1.14
CA PHE A 74 -8.06 -4.87 0.14
C PHE A 74 -9.18 -5.90 0.18
N GLY A 75 -9.06 -6.91 1.02
CA GLY A 75 -10.10 -7.91 1.20
C GLY A 75 -10.13 -9.01 0.16
N ARG A 76 -9.24 -8.99 -0.83
CA ARG A 76 -9.14 -10.02 -1.86
C ARG A 76 -7.70 -10.14 -2.38
N LEU A 77 -7.40 -11.27 -3.01
CA LEU A 77 -6.10 -11.49 -3.62
C LEU A 77 -5.91 -10.59 -4.85
N PRO A 78 -4.65 -10.25 -5.21
CA PRO A 78 -4.40 -9.42 -6.39
C PRO A 78 -5.06 -9.94 -7.66
N LYS A 79 -5.00 -11.25 -7.92
CA LYS A 79 -5.59 -11.85 -9.10
C LYS A 79 -7.11 -11.70 -9.15
N ASP A 80 -7.74 -11.80 -8.00
CA ASP A 80 -9.20 -11.69 -7.89
C ASP A 80 -9.65 -10.24 -8.06
N ASP A 81 -8.88 -9.31 -7.52
CA ASP A 81 -9.12 -7.89 -7.69
C ASP A 81 -8.98 -7.47 -9.16
N LEU A 82 -7.94 -7.97 -9.83
CA LEU A 82 -7.74 -7.72 -11.25
C LEU A 82 -8.87 -8.32 -12.09
N ALA A 83 -9.28 -9.55 -11.80
CA ALA A 83 -10.37 -10.20 -12.51
C ALA A 83 -11.69 -9.44 -12.35
N ALA A 84 -11.99 -8.98 -11.14
CA ALA A 84 -13.18 -8.19 -10.87
C ALA A 84 -13.15 -6.86 -11.62
N HIS A 85 -12.00 -6.21 -11.68
CA HIS A 85 -11.82 -4.96 -12.40
C HIS A 85 -12.06 -5.13 -13.91
N LEU A 86 -11.49 -6.17 -14.50
CA LEU A 86 -11.66 -6.46 -15.91
C LEU A 86 -13.11 -6.80 -16.27
N GLN A 87 -13.81 -7.53 -15.39
CA GLN A 87 -15.20 -7.89 -15.60
C GLN A 87 -16.14 -6.70 -15.45
N SER A 88 -15.85 -5.80 -14.52
CA SER A 88 -16.71 -4.66 -14.25
C SER A 88 -16.62 -3.57 -15.31
N GLY A 89 -15.55 -3.56 -16.11
CA GLY A 89 -15.32 -2.48 -17.06
C GLY A 89 -15.07 -1.13 -16.41
N VAL A 90 -14.65 -1.11 -15.16
CA VAL A 90 -14.36 0.13 -14.43
C VAL A 90 -13.25 0.89 -15.14
N SER A 91 -13.47 2.19 -15.36
CA SER A 91 -12.48 3.04 -15.99
C SER A 91 -11.41 3.50 -14.99
N ILE A 92 -10.32 4.03 -15.51
CA ILE A 92 -9.28 4.67 -14.70
C ILE A 92 -9.85 5.72 -13.78
N ASP A 93 -10.82 6.50 -14.28
CA ASP A 93 -11.42 7.59 -13.50
C ASP A 93 -12.23 7.09 -12.31
N ALA A 94 -12.65 5.83 -12.35
CA ALA A 94 -13.39 5.22 -11.25
C ALA A 94 -12.46 4.63 -10.19
N TYR A 95 -11.15 4.61 -10.41
CA TYR A 95 -10.21 4.12 -9.41
C TYR A 95 -10.16 5.06 -8.23
N ALA A 96 -10.42 4.53 -7.05
CA ALA A 96 -10.33 5.28 -5.81
C ALA A 96 -9.41 4.51 -4.85
N PRO A 97 -8.34 5.13 -4.35
CA PRO A 97 -7.54 4.48 -3.33
C PRO A 97 -8.35 4.33 -2.05
N GLU A 98 -7.89 3.47 -1.15
CA GLU A 98 -8.45 3.39 0.18
C GLU A 98 -8.51 4.77 0.82
N ALA A 99 -9.33 4.90 1.87
CA ALA A 99 -9.56 6.17 2.53
C ALA A 99 -8.28 6.99 2.69
N PRO A 100 -8.36 8.31 2.53
CA PRO A 100 -7.19 9.17 2.68
C PRO A 100 -6.56 9.00 4.05
N LEU A 101 -5.24 9.10 4.08
CA LEU A 101 -4.47 8.83 5.28
C LEU A 101 -4.31 10.06 6.16
N LEU A 102 -4.44 11.21 5.61
CA LEU A 102 -4.33 12.48 6.34
C LEU A 102 -5.26 13.49 5.75
#